data_57a533f47ae4af9934d6bcb617f17ea4
#
_entry.id   57a533f47ae4af9934d6bcb617f17ea4
#
_cell.length_a   1.000
_cell.length_b   1.000
_cell.length_c   1.000
_cell.angle_alpha   90.00
_cell.angle_beta   90.00
_cell.angle_gamma   90.00
#
_symmetry.space_group_name_H-M   'P 1'
#
loop_
_entity.id
_entity.type
_entity.pdbx_description
1 polymer ?
#
loop_
_entity_poly.entity_id
_entity_poly.type
_entity_poly.pdbx_seq_one_letter_code
_entity_poly.pdbx_strand_id
1 'polypeptide(L)'
;KETTNYEHFLSLYDKYISPIAQTYAWVLMGNHFHLLVRIKSHDEIKNNPQGFGNLEGLDMNFEKRINQQFSNLFNAYTKAFNKRYFRTGSLFEHTFHRKLIDTDEYLRQVILYIHCNPVHHGFCSHPLEYPWSSYLTCTSDKATKLKRDEVIAWFGGKTNYEEEHRKIFDPTEMDIWLGVEPGNHR
;
A
#
# COMPACT_ATOMS: atom_id res chain seq x y z
N LYS A 1 0.59 -3.57 -18.57
CA LYS A 1 1.22 -4.59 -17.70
C LYS A 1 0.18 -5.66 -17.38
N GLU A 2 0.63 -6.91 -17.22
CA GLU A 2 -0.30 -8.03 -17.10
C GLU A 2 -0.91 -8.13 -15.71
N THR A 3 -2.20 -8.43 -15.64
CA THR A 3 -2.98 -8.67 -14.41
C THR A 3 -2.25 -9.60 -13.43
N THR A 4 -1.65 -10.67 -13.94
CA THR A 4 -0.91 -11.65 -13.14
C THR A 4 0.27 -11.05 -12.36
N ASN A 5 0.86 -9.92 -12.78
CA ASN A 5 1.92 -9.26 -12.02
C ASN A 5 1.38 -8.60 -10.76
N TYR A 6 0.21 -7.95 -10.85
CA TYR A 6 -0.44 -7.33 -9.70
C TYR A 6 -0.92 -8.39 -8.71
N GLU A 7 -1.54 -9.47 -9.20
CA GLU A 7 -1.96 -10.61 -8.38
C GLU A 7 -0.77 -11.23 -7.63
N HIS A 8 0.35 -11.44 -8.34
CA HIS A 8 1.56 -11.96 -7.73
C HIS A 8 2.14 -11.00 -6.67
N PHE A 9 2.16 -9.69 -6.95
CA PHE A 9 2.59 -8.70 -5.96
C PHE A 9 1.72 -8.76 -4.70
N LEU A 10 0.38 -8.79 -4.85
CA LEU A 10 -0.55 -8.88 -3.72
C LEU A 10 -0.40 -10.20 -2.94
N SER A 11 -0.13 -11.31 -3.61
CA SER A 11 0.16 -12.60 -2.96
C SER A 11 1.43 -12.52 -2.10
N LEU A 12 2.50 -11.91 -2.61
CA LEU A 12 3.73 -11.69 -1.85
C LEU A 12 3.53 -10.66 -0.73
N TYR A 13 2.75 -9.62 -0.96
CA TYR A 13 2.36 -8.65 0.04
C TYR A 13 1.65 -9.34 1.21
N ASP A 14 0.67 -10.19 0.91
CA ASP A 14 -0.04 -10.97 1.93
C ASP A 14 0.90 -11.87 2.73
N LYS A 15 1.88 -12.49 2.06
CA LYS A 15 2.87 -13.35 2.69
C LYS A 15 3.83 -12.62 3.63
N TYR A 16 4.35 -11.47 3.20
CA TYR A 16 5.46 -10.80 3.91
C TYR A 16 5.00 -9.61 4.76
N ILE A 17 3.97 -8.87 4.32
CA ILE A 17 3.56 -7.62 4.97
C ILE A 17 2.34 -7.80 5.87
N SER A 18 1.34 -8.58 5.47
CA SER A 18 0.14 -8.79 6.31
C SER A 18 0.46 -9.33 7.72
N PRO A 19 1.49 -10.17 7.94
CA PRO A 19 1.88 -10.58 9.29
C PRO A 19 2.38 -9.44 10.17
N ILE A 20 3.02 -8.40 9.60
CA ILE A 20 3.71 -7.33 10.33
C ILE A 20 2.99 -5.99 10.31
N ALA A 21 2.00 -5.82 9.45
CA ALA A 21 1.29 -4.56 9.27
C ALA A 21 -0.22 -4.76 9.09
N GLN A 22 -0.98 -3.75 9.49
CA GLN A 22 -2.37 -3.57 9.13
C GLN A 22 -2.42 -2.61 7.95
N THR A 23 -3.24 -2.91 6.94
CA THR A 23 -3.35 -2.14 5.71
C THR A 23 -4.66 -1.35 5.71
N TYR A 24 -4.58 -0.07 5.39
CA TYR A 24 -5.71 0.86 5.33
C TYR A 24 -6.05 1.28 3.90
N ALA A 25 -5.03 1.54 3.08
CA ALA A 25 -5.21 1.84 1.67
C ALA A 25 -4.02 1.37 0.85
N TRP A 26 -4.27 1.08 -0.43
CA TRP A 26 -3.21 0.73 -1.37
C TRP A 26 -3.65 1.02 -2.82
N VAL A 27 -2.66 1.26 -3.67
CA VAL A 27 -2.79 1.28 -5.13
C VAL A 27 -1.53 0.72 -5.77
N LEU A 28 -1.71 -0.10 -6.79
CA LEU A 28 -0.63 -0.64 -7.61
C LEU A 28 -0.70 -0.02 -9.00
N MET A 29 0.29 0.80 -9.32
CA MET A 29 0.44 1.41 -10.65
C MET A 29 1.41 0.62 -11.50
N GLY A 30 1.50 0.98 -12.77
CA GLY A 30 2.37 0.29 -13.70
C GLY A 30 3.88 0.35 -13.36
N ASN A 31 4.34 1.39 -12.70
CA ASN A 31 5.74 1.70 -12.39
C ASN A 31 5.98 2.05 -10.92
N HIS A 32 4.94 2.30 -10.14
CA HIS A 32 5.02 2.60 -8.71
C HIS A 32 3.80 2.04 -7.96
N PHE A 33 3.81 2.16 -6.66
CA PHE A 33 2.69 1.79 -5.78
C PHE A 33 2.70 2.69 -4.54
N HIS A 34 1.52 2.84 -3.93
CA HIS A 34 1.39 3.50 -2.63
C HIS A 34 0.67 2.57 -1.65
N LEU A 35 1.09 2.62 -0.39
CA LEU A 35 0.53 1.81 0.70
C LEU A 35 0.35 2.70 1.93
N LEU A 36 -0.81 2.66 2.53
CA LEU A 36 -1.05 3.19 3.87
C LEU A 36 -1.14 2.02 4.85
N VAL A 37 -0.17 1.94 5.75
CA VAL A 37 -0.05 0.83 6.70
C VAL A 37 0.26 1.32 8.11
N ARG A 38 -0.23 0.61 9.11
CA ARG A 38 0.25 0.70 10.50
C ARG A 38 1.07 -0.53 10.81
N ILE A 39 2.30 -0.36 11.20
CA ILE A 39 3.12 -1.47 11.70
C ILE A 39 2.52 -1.96 13.01
N LYS A 40 2.31 -3.26 13.11
CA LYS A 40 1.82 -3.92 14.31
C LYS A 40 2.83 -3.80 15.44
N SER A 41 2.35 -3.68 16.66
CA SER A 41 3.21 -3.74 17.83
C SER A 41 3.87 -5.12 17.96
N HIS A 42 4.92 -5.17 18.78
CA HIS A 42 5.59 -6.42 19.10
C HIS A 42 4.63 -7.50 19.65
N ASP A 43 3.71 -7.09 20.53
CA ASP A 43 2.73 -8.02 21.14
C ASP A 43 1.69 -8.51 20.12
N GLU A 44 1.23 -7.63 19.21
CA GLU A 44 0.33 -8.02 18.11
C GLU A 44 0.97 -9.06 17.18
N ILE A 45 2.28 -8.97 16.97
CA ILE A 45 3.03 -9.91 16.13
C ILE A 45 3.27 -11.22 16.86
N LYS A 46 3.65 -11.19 18.16
CA LYS A 46 3.85 -12.39 18.99
C LYS A 46 2.58 -13.25 19.09
N ASN A 47 1.44 -12.60 19.24
CA ASN A 47 0.15 -13.28 19.38
C ASN A 47 -0.39 -13.85 18.06
N ASN A 48 0.23 -13.53 16.92
CA ASN A 48 -0.14 -14.04 15.61
C ASN A 48 1.10 -14.55 14.84
N PRO A 49 1.63 -15.73 15.19
CA PRO A 49 2.92 -16.23 14.69
C PRO A 49 2.92 -16.66 13.22
N GLN A 50 1.82 -16.50 12.47
CA GLN A 50 1.79 -16.80 11.04
C GLN A 50 2.77 -15.90 10.27
N GLY A 51 3.92 -16.45 9.92
CA GLY A 51 4.95 -15.78 9.11
C GLY A 51 6.24 -15.37 9.81
N PHE A 52 6.31 -15.49 11.13
CA PHE A 52 7.54 -15.28 11.88
C PHE A 52 8.09 -16.63 12.40
N GLY A 53 9.09 -17.18 11.73
CA GLY A 53 9.88 -18.25 12.28
C GLY A 53 10.69 -17.76 13.49
N ASN A 54 10.69 -18.55 14.57
CA ASN A 54 11.44 -18.37 15.80
C ASN A 54 11.41 -16.96 16.44
N LEU A 55 10.59 -16.81 17.47
CA LEU A 55 10.34 -15.55 18.20
C LEU A 55 11.46 -15.18 19.21
N GLU A 56 12.46 -16.04 19.40
CA GLU A 56 13.58 -15.78 20.29
C GLU A 56 14.45 -14.65 19.73
N GLY A 57 14.63 -13.57 20.51
CA GLY A 57 15.45 -12.40 20.13
C GLY A 57 14.70 -11.23 19.44
N LEU A 58 13.36 -11.15 19.55
CA LEU A 58 12.56 -10.06 18.98
C LEU A 58 12.90 -8.67 19.54
N ASP A 59 13.29 -8.58 20.80
CA ASP A 59 13.40 -7.31 21.53
C ASP A 59 14.55 -6.42 21.06
N MET A 60 15.65 -6.98 20.56
CA MET A 60 16.83 -6.19 20.15
C MET A 60 16.89 -5.81 18.65
N ASN A 61 15.96 -6.30 17.80
CA ASN A 61 16.04 -6.09 16.35
C ASN A 61 14.67 -5.96 15.66
N PHE A 62 13.65 -5.47 16.35
CA PHE A 62 12.28 -5.40 15.82
C PHE A 62 12.20 -4.60 14.51
N GLU A 63 12.72 -3.37 14.49
CA GLU A 63 12.74 -2.53 13.28
C GLU A 63 13.48 -3.20 12.12
N LYS A 64 14.61 -3.83 12.40
CA LYS A 64 15.39 -4.54 11.38
C LYS A 64 14.60 -5.69 10.77
N ARG A 65 13.84 -6.40 11.58
CA ARG A 65 12.97 -7.49 11.10
C ARG A 65 11.80 -6.97 10.26
N ILE A 66 11.18 -5.86 10.64
CA ILE A 66 10.16 -5.19 9.84
C ILE A 66 10.74 -4.80 8.48
N ASN A 67 11.87 -4.10 8.46
CA ASN A 67 12.55 -3.71 7.23
C ASN A 67 12.93 -4.92 6.36
N GLN A 68 13.31 -6.04 7.00
CA GLN A 68 13.61 -7.29 6.29
C GLN A 68 12.39 -7.86 5.56
N GLN A 69 11.17 -7.74 6.11
CA GLN A 69 9.97 -8.23 5.42
C GLN A 69 9.66 -7.42 4.15
N PHE A 70 9.83 -6.10 4.19
CA PHE A 70 9.74 -5.29 2.97
C PHE A 70 10.81 -5.67 1.95
N SER A 71 12.05 -5.86 2.39
CA SER A 71 13.14 -6.34 1.52
C SER A 71 12.83 -7.70 0.90
N ASN A 72 12.25 -8.62 1.68
CA ASN A 72 11.85 -9.95 1.20
C ASN A 72 10.75 -9.85 0.14
N LEU A 73 9.73 -8.99 0.34
CA LEU A 73 8.71 -8.71 -0.66
C LEU A 73 9.33 -8.24 -1.99
N PHE A 74 10.15 -7.19 -1.94
CA PHE A 74 10.73 -6.59 -3.14
C PHE A 74 11.68 -7.53 -3.86
N ASN A 75 12.52 -8.25 -3.12
CA ASN A 75 13.44 -9.24 -3.69
C ASN A 75 12.69 -10.40 -4.33
N ALA A 76 11.66 -10.93 -3.67
CA ALA A 76 10.86 -12.03 -4.20
C ALA A 76 10.14 -11.62 -5.49
N TYR A 77 9.51 -10.43 -5.49
CA TYR A 77 8.84 -9.89 -6.67
C TYR A 77 9.82 -9.64 -7.82
N THR A 78 10.95 -8.98 -7.54
CA THR A 78 11.99 -8.72 -8.55
C THR A 78 12.50 -10.01 -9.19
N LYS A 79 12.80 -11.06 -8.39
CA LYS A 79 13.25 -12.36 -8.90
C LYS A 79 12.20 -12.99 -9.82
N ALA A 80 10.93 -12.99 -9.41
CA ALA A 80 9.84 -13.56 -10.19
C ALA A 80 9.62 -12.79 -11.51
N PHE A 81 9.61 -11.45 -11.43
CA PHE A 81 9.44 -10.57 -12.59
C PHE A 81 10.60 -10.74 -13.59
N ASN A 82 11.84 -10.70 -13.11
CA ASN A 82 13.02 -10.86 -13.95
C ASN A 82 13.04 -12.23 -14.64
N LYS A 83 12.69 -13.31 -13.92
CA LYS A 83 12.56 -14.66 -14.51
C LYS A 83 11.49 -14.70 -15.60
N ARG A 84 10.32 -14.09 -15.36
CA ARG A 84 9.20 -14.09 -16.31
C ARG A 84 9.52 -13.35 -17.61
N TYR A 85 10.23 -12.22 -17.50
CA TYR A 85 10.49 -11.31 -18.62
C TYR A 85 11.92 -11.37 -19.14
N PHE A 86 12.70 -12.39 -18.74
CA PHE A 86 14.10 -12.58 -19.15
C PHE A 86 14.96 -11.34 -18.92
N ARG A 87 14.76 -10.67 -17.77
CA ARG A 87 15.48 -9.46 -17.33
C ARG A 87 16.48 -9.80 -16.24
N THR A 88 17.45 -8.91 -16.06
CA THR A 88 18.42 -8.89 -14.95
C THR A 88 18.43 -7.52 -14.28
N GLY A 89 19.00 -7.42 -13.09
CA GLY A 89 19.15 -6.18 -12.35
C GLY A 89 17.96 -5.83 -11.44
N SER A 90 18.03 -4.64 -10.84
CA SER A 90 17.01 -4.13 -9.94
C SER A 90 15.71 -3.79 -10.69
N LEU A 91 14.58 -4.01 -10.04
CA LEU A 91 13.26 -3.59 -10.52
C LEU A 91 12.77 -2.36 -9.76
N PHE A 92 13.12 -2.26 -8.48
CA PHE A 92 12.79 -1.12 -7.63
C PHE A 92 14.00 -0.22 -7.47
N GLU A 93 13.77 1.07 -7.34
CA GLU A 93 14.79 2.02 -6.93
C GLU A 93 15.29 1.71 -5.51
N HIS A 94 16.50 2.13 -5.18
CA HIS A 94 17.24 1.64 -4.01
C HIS A 94 16.60 1.92 -2.66
N THR A 95 15.77 2.95 -2.54
CA THR A 95 15.03 3.25 -1.30
C THR A 95 13.58 3.55 -1.63
N PHE A 96 12.65 2.80 -1.00
CA PHE A 96 11.26 3.21 -1.03
C PHE A 96 11.05 4.37 -0.05
N HIS A 97 10.33 5.39 -0.50
CA HIS A 97 9.99 6.53 0.33
C HIS A 97 8.95 6.13 1.37
N ARG A 98 9.11 6.62 2.58
CA ARG A 98 8.16 6.44 3.68
C ARG A 98 7.98 7.73 4.45
N LYS A 99 6.75 8.04 4.80
CA LYS A 99 6.37 9.18 5.63
C LYS A 99 5.56 8.69 6.82
N LEU A 100 5.84 9.25 7.99
CA LEU A 100 5.00 9.05 9.15
C LEU A 100 3.79 9.97 9.01
N ILE A 101 2.60 9.41 9.24
CA ILE A 101 1.36 10.18 9.32
C ILE A 101 1.05 10.33 10.80
N ASP A 102 1.00 11.56 11.26
CA ASP A 102 0.87 11.95 12.66
C ASP A 102 -0.39 12.77 12.94
N THR A 103 -1.19 13.09 11.92
CA THR A 103 -2.45 13.82 12.05
C THR A 103 -3.61 13.15 11.32
N ASP A 104 -4.83 13.28 11.87
CA ASP A 104 -6.04 12.74 11.26
C ASP A 104 -6.38 13.42 9.92
N GLU A 105 -5.97 14.67 9.75
CA GLU A 105 -6.17 15.41 8.50
C GLU A 105 -5.36 14.79 7.37
N TYR A 106 -4.05 14.58 7.58
CA TYR A 106 -3.19 13.91 6.60
C TYR A 106 -3.63 12.48 6.33
N LEU A 107 -4.17 11.78 7.33
CA LEU A 107 -4.65 10.41 7.15
C LEU A 107 -5.73 10.30 6.06
N ARG A 108 -6.76 11.18 6.10
CA ARG A 108 -7.80 11.19 5.06
C ARG A 108 -7.27 11.64 3.70
N GLN A 109 -6.42 12.66 3.67
CA GLN A 109 -5.80 13.15 2.44
C GLN A 109 -4.95 12.08 1.76
N VAL A 110 -4.16 11.30 2.52
CA VAL A 110 -3.36 10.19 1.99
C VAL A 110 -4.24 9.09 1.41
N ILE A 111 -5.39 8.77 2.03
CA ILE A 111 -6.33 7.79 1.47
C ILE A 111 -6.90 8.27 0.13
N LEU A 112 -7.34 9.53 0.06
CA LEU A 112 -7.83 10.15 -1.18
C LEU A 112 -6.73 10.14 -2.25
N TYR A 113 -5.52 10.58 -1.90
CA TYR A 113 -4.36 10.57 -2.79
C TYR A 113 -4.09 9.18 -3.37
N ILE A 114 -4.03 8.15 -2.51
CA ILE A 114 -3.78 6.76 -2.91
C ILE A 114 -4.84 6.28 -3.90
N HIS A 115 -6.12 6.52 -3.60
CA HIS A 115 -7.21 6.03 -4.44
C HIS A 115 -7.38 6.84 -5.73
N CYS A 116 -7.13 8.16 -5.69
CA CYS A 116 -7.21 9.04 -6.86
C CYS A 116 -5.94 9.02 -7.73
N ASN A 117 -4.87 8.38 -7.28
CA ASN A 117 -3.61 8.30 -8.04
C ASN A 117 -3.79 7.82 -9.49
N PRO A 118 -4.59 6.76 -9.79
CA PRO A 118 -4.87 6.36 -11.16
C PRO A 118 -5.60 7.42 -12.00
N VAL A 119 -6.43 8.24 -11.38
CA VAL A 119 -7.14 9.34 -12.05
C VAL A 119 -6.13 10.44 -12.44
N HIS A 120 -5.24 10.83 -11.52
CA HIS A 120 -4.20 11.82 -11.78
C HIS A 120 -3.27 11.41 -12.92
N HIS A 121 -2.95 10.12 -12.99
CA HIS A 121 -2.12 9.58 -14.07
C HIS A 121 -2.90 9.26 -15.36
N GLY A 122 -4.17 9.62 -15.46
CA GLY A 122 -4.98 9.44 -16.65
C GLY A 122 -5.32 8.00 -17.01
N PHE A 123 -5.25 7.07 -16.05
CA PHE A 123 -5.63 5.66 -16.29
C PHE A 123 -7.14 5.43 -16.26
N CYS A 124 -7.88 6.30 -15.57
CA CYS A 124 -9.34 6.23 -15.44
C CYS A 124 -9.90 7.63 -15.11
N SER A 125 -11.23 7.75 -15.15
CA SER A 125 -11.93 9.01 -14.81
C SER A 125 -12.38 9.05 -13.34
N HIS A 126 -12.48 7.86 -12.71
CA HIS A 126 -12.90 7.73 -11.32
C HIS A 126 -12.20 6.53 -10.67
N PRO A 127 -11.84 6.57 -9.36
CA PRO A 127 -11.21 5.47 -8.65
C PRO A 127 -11.95 4.13 -8.75
N LEU A 128 -13.28 4.16 -8.92
CA LEU A 128 -14.13 2.99 -9.14
C LEU A 128 -13.72 2.14 -10.36
N GLU A 129 -13.16 2.79 -11.38
CA GLU A 129 -12.78 2.15 -12.65
C GLU A 129 -11.42 1.46 -12.59
N TYR A 130 -10.66 1.69 -11.51
CA TYR A 130 -9.32 1.14 -11.37
C TYR A 130 -9.28 -0.06 -10.41
N PRO A 131 -9.17 -1.29 -10.92
CA PRO A 131 -9.32 -2.51 -10.10
C PRO A 131 -8.12 -2.78 -9.18
N TRP A 132 -6.97 -2.14 -9.42
CA TRP A 132 -5.73 -2.35 -8.67
C TRP A 132 -5.52 -1.31 -7.57
N SER A 133 -6.62 -0.97 -6.89
CA SER A 133 -6.62 -0.15 -5.68
C SER A 133 -7.56 -0.72 -4.63
N SER A 134 -7.39 -0.27 -3.40
CA SER A 134 -8.27 -0.66 -2.29
C SER A 134 -9.61 0.07 -2.27
N TYR A 135 -9.87 1.01 -3.18
CA TYR A 135 -11.14 1.76 -3.24
C TYR A 135 -12.36 0.84 -3.28
N LEU A 136 -12.36 -0.11 -4.24
CA LEU A 136 -13.45 -1.08 -4.37
C LEU A 136 -13.59 -2.01 -3.15
N THR A 137 -12.48 -2.31 -2.49
CA THR A 137 -12.49 -3.12 -1.27
C THR A 137 -13.16 -2.36 -0.12
N CYS A 138 -12.92 -1.05 -0.01
CA CYS A 138 -13.56 -0.20 1.00
C CYS A 138 -15.07 -0.09 0.81
N THR A 139 -15.56 -0.12 -0.42
CA THR A 139 -17.00 -0.02 -0.74
C THR A 139 -17.72 -1.37 -0.78
N SER A 140 -16.99 -2.48 -0.76
CA SER A 140 -17.51 -3.85 -0.85
C SER A 140 -17.84 -4.43 0.53
N ASP A 141 -18.82 -5.35 0.56
CA ASP A 141 -19.16 -6.12 1.77
C ASP A 141 -18.42 -7.48 1.84
N LYS A 142 -17.58 -7.79 0.86
CA LYS A 142 -16.78 -9.03 0.85
C LYS A 142 -15.76 -9.05 1.99
N ALA A 143 -15.49 -10.24 2.54
CA ALA A 143 -14.45 -10.42 3.55
C ALA A 143 -13.10 -9.91 3.04
N THR A 144 -12.37 -9.19 3.90
CA THR A 144 -11.08 -8.58 3.55
C THR A 144 -10.17 -8.50 4.78
N LYS A 145 -8.86 -8.48 4.55
CA LYS A 145 -7.84 -8.15 5.56
C LYS A 145 -7.59 -6.64 5.69
N LEU A 146 -8.14 -5.84 4.74
CA LEU A 146 -8.08 -4.38 4.81
C LEU A 146 -8.85 -3.88 6.03
N LYS A 147 -8.33 -2.88 6.70
CA LYS A 147 -8.98 -2.19 7.82
C LYS A 147 -10.09 -1.24 7.34
N ARG A 148 -10.96 -1.78 6.47
CA ARG A 148 -12.03 -1.06 5.80
C ARG A 148 -12.94 -0.30 6.75
N ASP A 149 -13.34 -0.92 7.86
CA ASP A 149 -14.31 -0.32 8.78
C ASP A 149 -13.71 0.91 9.49
N GLU A 150 -12.41 0.85 9.82
CA GLU A 150 -11.67 1.99 10.37
C GLU A 150 -11.56 3.10 9.31
N VAL A 151 -11.22 2.76 8.06
CA VAL A 151 -11.16 3.73 6.95
C VAL A 151 -12.50 4.43 6.76
N ILE A 152 -13.60 3.68 6.67
CA ILE A 152 -14.94 4.25 6.50
C ILE A 152 -15.34 5.13 7.68
N ALA A 153 -14.97 4.75 8.92
CA ALA A 153 -15.24 5.55 10.11
C ALA A 153 -14.50 6.90 10.08
N TRP A 154 -13.27 6.97 9.57
CA TRP A 154 -12.52 8.24 9.45
C TRP A 154 -13.18 9.24 8.49
N PHE A 155 -13.98 8.77 7.55
CA PHE A 155 -14.79 9.63 6.66
C PHE A 155 -16.19 9.93 7.23
N GLY A 156 -16.53 9.41 8.41
CA GLY A 156 -17.88 9.56 8.98
C GLY A 156 -18.94 8.70 8.32
N GLY A 157 -18.54 7.65 7.58
CA GLY A 157 -19.43 6.69 6.93
C GLY A 157 -19.20 6.54 5.44
N LYS A 158 -19.82 5.49 4.87
CA LYS A 158 -19.64 5.09 3.47
C LYS A 158 -20.10 6.17 2.47
N THR A 159 -21.20 6.84 2.75
CA THR A 159 -21.71 7.92 1.88
C THR A 159 -20.71 9.06 1.76
N ASN A 160 -20.20 9.56 2.88
CA ASN A 160 -19.20 10.63 2.88
C ASN A 160 -17.89 10.17 2.22
N TYR A 161 -17.46 8.93 2.46
CA TYR A 161 -16.29 8.36 1.80
C TYR A 161 -16.44 8.41 0.26
N GLU A 162 -17.58 7.97 -0.26
CA GLU A 162 -17.85 7.99 -1.70
C GLU A 162 -17.96 9.43 -2.24
N GLU A 163 -18.59 10.35 -1.51
CA GLU A 163 -18.71 11.76 -1.89
C GLU A 163 -17.35 12.46 -1.94
N GLU A 164 -16.47 12.24 -0.96
CA GLU A 164 -15.12 12.81 -0.96
C GLU A 164 -14.30 12.33 -2.16
N HIS A 165 -14.43 11.06 -2.56
CA HIS A 165 -13.73 10.53 -3.73
C HIS A 165 -14.31 10.99 -5.09
N ARG A 166 -15.51 11.59 -5.11
CA ARG A 166 -16.08 12.22 -6.32
C ARG A 166 -15.62 13.65 -6.53
N LYS A 167 -15.10 14.30 -5.49
CA LYS A 167 -14.56 15.65 -5.60
C LYS A 167 -13.26 15.63 -6.41
N ILE A 168 -13.00 16.74 -7.10
CA ILE A 168 -11.69 16.91 -7.73
C ILE A 168 -10.66 17.01 -6.61
N PHE A 169 -9.71 16.09 -6.61
CA PHE A 169 -8.61 16.06 -5.66
C PHE A 169 -7.36 16.63 -6.34
N ASP A 170 -6.78 17.69 -5.76
CA ASP A 170 -5.49 18.23 -6.21
C ASP A 170 -4.36 17.49 -5.47
N PRO A 171 -3.49 16.74 -6.17
CA PRO A 171 -2.41 15.98 -5.56
C PRO A 171 -1.23 16.86 -5.13
N THR A 172 -1.15 18.11 -5.55
CA THR A 172 0.05 18.95 -5.48
C THR A 172 0.62 19.06 -4.04
N GLU A 173 -0.23 19.31 -3.06
CA GLU A 173 0.21 19.35 -1.66
C GLU A 173 0.75 18.00 -1.17
N MET A 174 0.09 16.90 -1.58
CA MET A 174 0.50 15.56 -1.20
C MET A 174 1.81 15.15 -1.88
N ASP A 175 2.00 15.51 -3.15
CA ASP A 175 3.25 15.27 -3.87
C ASP A 175 4.42 15.99 -3.19
N ILE A 176 4.24 17.28 -2.86
CA ILE A 176 5.25 18.06 -2.11
C ILE A 176 5.54 17.42 -0.75
N TRP A 177 4.48 17.05 -0.01
CA TRP A 177 4.61 16.44 1.31
C TRP A 177 5.31 15.07 1.24
N LEU A 178 4.99 14.26 0.22
CA LEU A 178 5.62 12.96 -0.02
C LEU A 178 7.05 13.08 -0.58
N GLY A 179 7.45 14.28 -1.05
CA GLY A 179 8.74 14.49 -1.72
C GLY A 179 8.78 13.89 -3.12
N VAL A 180 7.64 13.79 -3.78
CA VAL A 180 7.53 13.37 -5.19
C VAL A 180 7.76 14.59 -6.06
N GLU A 181 8.78 14.57 -6.93
CA GLU A 181 9.01 15.68 -7.84
C GLU A 181 7.89 15.75 -8.89
N PRO A 182 7.30 16.95 -9.13
CA PRO A 182 6.31 17.14 -10.20
C PRO A 182 6.94 16.76 -11.54
N GLY A 183 6.36 15.79 -12.23
CA GLY A 183 6.80 15.35 -13.55
C GLY A 183 7.67 14.10 -13.63
N ASN A 184 8.06 13.47 -12.52
CA ASN A 184 8.86 12.24 -12.53
C ASN A 184 8.00 10.96 -12.61
N HIS A 185 6.85 11.04 -13.25
CA HIS A 185 5.87 9.97 -13.39
C HIS A 185 6.00 9.20 -14.73
N ARG A 186 7.25 9.05 -15.25
CA ARG A 186 7.47 8.30 -16.51
C ARG A 186 7.62 6.81 -16.32
#